data_62a23192f69bde0b807de25aa500bc9b
#
_entry.id   62a23192f69bde0b807de25aa500bc9b
#
_cell.length_a   1.000
_cell.length_b   1.000
_cell.length_c   1.000
_cell.angle_alpha   90.00
_cell.angle_beta   90.00
_cell.angle_gamma   90.00
#
_symmetry.space_group_name_H-M   'P 1'
#
loop_
_entity.id
_entity.type
_entity.pdbx_description
1 polymer ?
#
loop_
_entity_poly.entity_id
_entity_poly.type
_entity_poly.pdbx_seq_one_letter_code
_entity_poly.pdbx_strand_id
1 'polypeptide(L)'
;MRRPSASTNIRSNIPNRDIAFECTRLKGTDKQGIIVPDSDGCYTQVIGGLNAHNSSEDFYELEAGLHLFQSMSSFQRRIARGVLRAEYGHPKMPIGKADKYDYGVRYARIEETMVCGTWRRIWLSQERLKDAKGRYIVPIMGTIYPSGPYGQALKHAFDSKGEQVCFSVRSFTKDTPRYNGTYIKRLVDIVTFDYVNEPGIWNAEKLLSPSLESLEHITVDADRYLKKLDNLNQVSQESDIIHVKESLLDIIKEESKPRKVYFSRW
;
A
#
# COMPACT_ATOMS: atom_id res chain seq x y z
N MET A 1 13.28 27.06 54.64
CA MET A 1 12.41 26.07 53.98
C MET A 1 11.90 26.64 52.66
N ARG A 2 12.48 26.19 51.52
CA ARG A 2 12.03 26.58 50.18
C ARG A 2 11.18 25.44 49.65
N ARG A 3 9.93 25.72 49.23
CA ARG A 3 9.04 24.75 48.55
C ARG A 3 9.54 24.52 47.13
N PRO A 4 9.57 23.27 46.61
CA PRO A 4 9.86 23.04 45.23
C PRO A 4 8.65 23.42 44.36
N SER A 5 8.90 24.18 43.29
CA SER A 5 7.92 24.51 42.26
C SER A 5 7.59 23.25 41.45
N ALA A 6 6.32 22.86 41.44
CA ALA A 6 5.81 21.82 40.55
C ALA A 6 5.86 22.34 39.10
N SER A 7 6.77 21.80 38.31
CA SER A 7 6.77 21.95 36.87
C SER A 7 5.61 21.12 36.33
N THR A 8 4.50 21.77 36.00
CA THR A 8 3.43 21.17 35.18
C THR A 8 3.90 21.01 33.75
N ASN A 9 4.37 19.80 33.43
CA ASN A 9 4.54 19.39 32.06
C ASN A 9 3.15 19.30 31.38
N ILE A 10 2.74 20.39 30.74
CA ILE A 10 1.65 20.38 29.78
C ILE A 10 2.18 19.62 28.58
N ARG A 11 1.94 18.29 28.52
CA ARG A 11 2.06 17.53 27.28
C ARG A 11 1.02 18.12 26.33
N SER A 12 1.48 18.88 25.35
CA SER A 12 0.67 19.31 24.22
C SER A 12 0.08 18.05 23.56
N ASN A 13 -1.23 17.90 23.61
CA ASN A 13 -1.98 16.95 22.80
C ASN A 13 -1.92 17.40 21.33
N ILE A 14 -0.75 17.29 20.70
CA ILE A 14 -0.62 17.38 19.25
C ILE A 14 -1.15 16.06 18.73
N PRO A 15 -2.18 16.04 17.88
CA PRO A 15 -2.66 14.79 17.29
C PRO A 15 -1.49 14.12 16.57
N ASN A 16 -1.34 12.81 16.78
CA ASN A 16 -0.30 12.03 16.14
C ASN A 16 -0.51 12.10 14.61
N ARG A 17 0.36 12.83 13.91
CA ARG A 17 0.34 13.03 12.47
C ARG A 17 1.26 12.06 11.73
N ASP A 18 1.58 10.95 12.36
CA ASP A 18 2.40 9.93 11.75
C ASP A 18 1.63 9.18 10.67
N ILE A 19 2.27 8.99 9.53
CA ILE A 19 1.85 8.09 8.45
C ILE A 19 2.79 6.90 8.38
N ALA A 20 2.27 5.76 7.97
CA ALA A 20 3.02 4.53 7.87
C ALA A 20 3.04 3.98 6.44
N PHE A 21 4.12 3.29 6.10
CA PHE A 21 4.26 2.49 4.90
C PHE A 21 5.13 1.26 5.18
N GLU A 22 5.03 0.26 4.33
CA GLU A 22 5.67 -1.03 4.55
C GLU A 22 6.70 -1.34 3.47
N CYS A 23 7.73 -2.06 3.87
CA CYS A 23 8.75 -2.62 3.01
C CYS A 23 8.73 -4.14 3.16
N THR A 24 8.70 -4.88 2.04
CA THR A 24 8.70 -6.34 2.05
C THR A 24 10.08 -6.91 1.76
N ARG A 25 10.42 -8.02 2.43
CA ARG A 25 11.57 -8.86 2.08
C ARG A 25 11.10 -10.05 1.28
N LEU A 26 11.72 -10.27 0.14
CA LEU A 26 11.35 -11.31 -0.81
C LEU A 26 11.97 -12.66 -0.44
N LYS A 27 11.17 -13.73 -0.48
CA LYS A 27 11.60 -15.12 -0.43
C LYS A 27 10.97 -15.88 -1.62
N GLY A 28 11.65 -16.87 -2.16
CA GLY A 28 11.17 -17.63 -3.31
C GLY A 28 10.04 -18.60 -2.96
N THR A 29 9.11 -18.79 -3.90
CA THR A 29 8.05 -19.79 -3.83
C THR A 29 8.13 -20.75 -5.01
N ASP A 30 7.56 -21.94 -4.86
CA ASP A 30 7.57 -22.97 -5.89
C ASP A 30 6.16 -23.54 -6.07
N LYS A 31 5.44 -23.08 -7.10
CA LYS A 31 4.07 -23.47 -7.42
C LYS A 31 3.81 -23.56 -8.91
N GLN A 32 2.78 -24.32 -9.30
CA GLN A 32 2.45 -24.62 -10.68
C GLN A 32 1.09 -24.06 -11.10
N GLY A 33 1.03 -23.51 -12.30
CA GLY A 33 -0.19 -23.02 -12.94
C GLY A 33 0.09 -22.03 -14.06
N ILE A 34 -0.94 -21.76 -14.85
CA ILE A 34 -0.90 -20.77 -15.94
C ILE A 34 -2.13 -19.90 -15.81
N ILE A 35 -1.96 -18.59 -15.99
CA ILE A 35 -3.07 -17.67 -16.24
C ILE A 35 -3.06 -17.34 -17.75
N VAL A 36 -4.18 -17.59 -18.41
CA VAL A 36 -4.35 -17.29 -19.82
C VAL A 36 -4.66 -15.81 -20.00
N PRO A 37 -3.91 -15.07 -20.83
CA PRO A 37 -4.20 -13.67 -21.11
C PRO A 37 -5.50 -13.51 -21.91
N ASP A 38 -6.13 -12.34 -21.81
CA ASP A 38 -7.24 -11.94 -22.67
C ASP A 38 -6.75 -11.61 -24.11
N SER A 39 -7.69 -11.18 -24.97
CA SER A 39 -7.40 -10.80 -26.37
C SER A 39 -6.41 -9.64 -26.49
N ASP A 40 -6.29 -8.80 -25.46
CA ASP A 40 -5.40 -7.65 -25.44
C ASP A 40 -4.04 -7.98 -24.80
N GLY A 41 -3.82 -9.26 -24.43
CA GLY A 41 -2.59 -9.74 -23.80
C GLY A 41 -2.49 -9.36 -22.30
N CYS A 42 -3.61 -9.06 -21.68
CA CYS A 42 -3.67 -8.71 -20.26
C CYS A 42 -3.97 -9.94 -19.39
N TYR A 43 -3.41 -9.97 -18.20
CA TYR A 43 -3.59 -11.05 -17.23
C TYR A 43 -4.42 -10.54 -16.06
N THR A 44 -5.38 -11.35 -15.61
CA THR A 44 -6.26 -11.00 -14.48
C THR A 44 -6.10 -11.99 -13.34
N GLN A 45 -5.84 -11.47 -12.13
CA GLN A 45 -5.78 -12.29 -10.92
C GLN A 45 -6.15 -11.49 -9.67
N VAL A 46 -6.18 -12.16 -8.53
CA VAL A 46 -6.21 -11.52 -7.21
C VAL A 46 -4.85 -10.88 -6.94
N ILE A 47 -4.85 -9.61 -6.54
CA ILE A 47 -3.63 -8.83 -6.29
C ILE A 47 -3.54 -8.30 -4.86
N GLY A 48 -4.56 -8.56 -4.04
CA GLY A 48 -4.63 -8.13 -2.65
C GLY A 48 -5.98 -8.48 -2.02
N GLY A 49 -6.25 -7.90 -0.87
CA GLY A 49 -7.53 -8.07 -0.19
C GLY A 49 -7.76 -7.03 0.88
N LEU A 50 -9.02 -6.70 1.12
CA LEU A 50 -9.47 -5.92 2.27
C LEU A 50 -10.29 -6.81 3.20
N ASN A 51 -10.50 -6.36 4.41
CA ASN A 51 -10.99 -7.19 5.50
C ASN A 51 -10.09 -8.43 5.71
N ALA A 52 -8.80 -8.25 5.48
CA ALA A 52 -7.79 -9.30 5.40
C ALA A 52 -6.63 -9.03 6.36
N HIS A 53 -5.97 -10.10 6.77
CA HIS A 53 -4.74 -10.01 7.55
C HIS A 53 -3.54 -10.27 6.62
N ASN A 54 -2.47 -9.49 6.82
CA ASN A 54 -1.20 -9.76 6.16
C ASN A 54 -0.39 -10.83 6.91
N SER A 55 0.80 -11.14 6.42
CA SER A 55 1.72 -12.10 7.04
C SER A 55 2.16 -11.73 8.47
N SER A 56 2.09 -10.46 8.84
CA SER A 56 2.34 -9.96 10.20
C SER A 56 1.10 -9.93 11.08
N GLU A 57 -0.03 -10.49 10.63
CA GLU A 57 -1.34 -10.48 11.30
C GLU A 57 -1.95 -9.07 11.47
N ASP A 58 -1.43 -8.06 10.77
CA ASP A 58 -2.06 -6.75 10.69
C ASP A 58 -3.31 -6.81 9.82
N PHE A 59 -4.33 -6.06 10.20
CA PHE A 59 -5.64 -6.14 9.58
C PHE A 59 -5.92 -4.93 8.69
N TYR A 60 -6.11 -5.17 7.38
CA TYR A 60 -6.53 -4.14 6.42
C TYR A 60 -8.04 -3.96 6.46
N GLU A 61 -8.48 -2.81 6.98
CA GLU A 61 -9.90 -2.49 7.15
C GLU A 61 -10.58 -2.18 5.81
N LEU A 62 -11.75 -2.80 5.56
CA LEU A 62 -12.48 -2.63 4.29
C LEU A 62 -13.03 -1.21 4.14
N GLU A 63 -13.75 -0.71 5.14
CA GLU A 63 -14.47 0.55 5.09
C GLU A 63 -13.55 1.73 4.80
N ALA A 64 -12.36 1.72 5.41
CA ALA A 64 -11.36 2.75 5.18
C ALA A 64 -10.81 2.76 3.75
N GLY A 65 -10.78 1.59 3.08
CA GLY A 65 -10.27 1.45 1.72
C GLY A 65 -11.30 1.70 0.61
N LEU A 66 -12.60 1.66 0.91
CA LEU A 66 -13.66 1.72 -0.13
C LEU A 66 -13.57 2.94 -1.03
N HIS A 67 -13.23 4.10 -0.48
CA HIS A 67 -13.16 5.36 -1.22
C HIS A 67 -12.11 5.31 -2.35
N LEU A 68 -11.04 4.53 -2.21
CA LEU A 68 -9.98 4.40 -3.22
C LEU A 68 -10.45 3.66 -4.48
N PHE A 69 -11.48 2.80 -4.35
CA PHE A 69 -12.03 2.04 -5.47
C PHE A 69 -13.22 2.72 -6.16
N GLN A 70 -13.62 3.89 -5.71
CA GLN A 70 -14.62 4.71 -6.39
C GLN A 70 -14.05 5.30 -7.68
N SER A 71 -14.84 5.37 -8.74
CA SER A 71 -14.42 5.83 -10.07
C SER A 71 -13.79 7.24 -10.08
N MET A 72 -14.22 8.10 -9.17
CA MET A 72 -13.71 9.47 -9.02
C MET A 72 -12.44 9.57 -8.18
N SER A 73 -11.98 8.48 -7.55
CA SER A 73 -10.74 8.51 -6.79
C SER A 73 -9.53 8.79 -7.70
N SER A 74 -8.49 9.39 -7.15
CA SER A 74 -7.25 9.63 -7.87
C SER A 74 -6.58 8.32 -8.31
N PHE A 75 -6.67 7.29 -7.48
CA PHE A 75 -6.18 5.95 -7.81
C PHE A 75 -6.87 5.38 -9.06
N GLN A 76 -8.22 5.40 -9.12
CA GLN A 76 -8.96 4.92 -10.29
C GLN A 76 -8.74 5.79 -11.53
N ARG A 77 -8.59 7.11 -11.37
CA ARG A 77 -8.25 8.01 -12.49
C ARG A 77 -6.88 7.68 -13.10
N ARG A 78 -5.86 7.34 -12.27
CA ARG A 78 -4.54 6.92 -12.80
C ARG A 78 -4.65 5.63 -13.61
N ILE A 79 -5.46 4.67 -13.17
CA ILE A 79 -5.73 3.43 -13.92
C ILE A 79 -6.43 3.75 -15.24
N ALA A 80 -7.52 4.53 -15.21
CA ALA A 80 -8.28 4.90 -16.39
C ALA A 80 -7.44 5.65 -17.44
N ARG A 81 -6.45 6.43 -17.00
CA ARG A 81 -5.48 7.12 -17.89
C ARG A 81 -4.36 6.21 -18.40
N GLY A 82 -4.27 4.96 -17.94
CA GLY A 82 -3.22 4.03 -18.33
C GLY A 82 -1.83 4.41 -17.80
N VAL A 83 -1.75 5.18 -16.71
CA VAL A 83 -0.47 5.65 -16.14
C VAL A 83 -0.08 4.93 -14.85
N LEU A 84 -0.94 4.06 -14.31
CA LEU A 84 -0.60 3.28 -13.13
C LEU A 84 0.32 2.11 -13.50
N ARG A 85 1.57 2.16 -13.04
CA ARG A 85 2.61 1.16 -13.31
C ARG A 85 2.81 0.24 -12.12
N ALA A 86 3.23 -1.02 -12.40
CA ALA A 86 3.74 -1.97 -11.42
C ALA A 86 5.25 -2.07 -11.53
N GLU A 87 5.96 -2.14 -10.42
CA GLU A 87 7.39 -2.41 -10.39
C GLU A 87 7.68 -3.89 -10.14
N TYR A 88 8.88 -4.33 -10.55
CA TYR A 88 9.46 -5.62 -10.24
C TYR A 88 10.10 -5.56 -8.84
N GLY A 89 9.35 -5.99 -7.84
CA GLY A 89 9.69 -5.87 -6.42
C GLY A 89 9.33 -4.52 -5.81
N HIS A 90 9.15 -4.52 -4.49
CA HIS A 90 9.00 -3.27 -3.75
C HIS A 90 10.32 -2.49 -3.69
N PRO A 91 10.27 -1.16 -3.54
CA PRO A 91 11.43 -0.37 -3.21
C PRO A 91 12.14 -0.93 -1.99
N LYS A 92 13.44 -1.19 -2.10
CA LYS A 92 14.25 -1.68 -0.98
C LYS A 92 14.73 -0.51 -0.14
N MET A 93 14.66 -0.66 1.18
CA MET A 93 15.30 0.30 2.08
C MET A 93 16.82 0.25 1.86
N PRO A 94 17.46 1.40 1.63
CA PRO A 94 18.92 1.43 1.48
C PRO A 94 19.62 0.92 2.75
N ILE A 95 20.71 0.17 2.57
CA ILE A 95 21.52 -0.31 3.68
C ILE A 95 22.36 0.85 4.20
N GLY A 96 22.39 1.05 5.53
CA GLY A 96 23.23 2.05 6.20
C GLY A 96 22.46 3.27 6.73
N LYS A 97 23.10 4.46 6.67
CA LYS A 97 22.56 5.71 7.24
C LYS A 97 21.53 6.42 6.34
N ALA A 98 20.78 5.66 5.53
CA ALA A 98 19.77 6.28 4.68
C ALA A 98 18.67 6.95 5.52
N ASP A 99 18.31 8.16 5.11
CA ASP A 99 17.21 8.88 5.73
C ASP A 99 15.88 8.17 5.39
N LYS A 100 15.09 7.85 6.42
CA LYS A 100 13.75 7.25 6.25
C LYS A 100 12.82 8.09 5.37
N TYR A 101 13.03 9.42 5.32
CA TYR A 101 12.25 10.31 4.45
C TYR A 101 12.67 10.20 2.99
N ASP A 102 13.95 9.97 2.68
CA ASP A 102 14.41 9.69 1.32
C ASP A 102 13.84 8.37 0.82
N TYR A 103 13.80 7.36 1.71
CA TYR A 103 13.13 6.12 1.40
C TYR A 103 11.62 6.31 1.17
N GLY A 104 10.95 7.11 2.00
CA GLY A 104 9.53 7.44 1.82
C GLY A 104 9.25 8.10 0.47
N VAL A 105 10.12 8.98 0.00
CA VAL A 105 10.03 9.58 -1.34
C VAL A 105 10.16 8.51 -2.43
N ARG A 106 11.16 7.62 -2.32
CA ARG A 106 11.30 6.49 -3.27
C ARG A 106 10.09 5.57 -3.24
N TYR A 107 9.51 5.37 -2.06
CA TYR A 107 8.32 4.54 -1.87
C TYR A 107 7.08 5.12 -2.58
N ALA A 108 6.92 6.43 -2.57
CA ALA A 108 5.82 7.13 -3.24
C ALA A 108 5.96 7.18 -4.77
N ARG A 109 7.16 6.93 -5.29
CA ARG A 109 7.51 7.14 -6.70
C ARG A 109 7.63 5.81 -7.44
N ILE A 110 7.21 5.80 -8.71
CA ILE A 110 7.49 4.68 -9.62
C ILE A 110 8.88 4.88 -10.26
N GLU A 111 9.69 3.84 -10.19
CA GLU A 111 11.00 3.79 -10.86
C GLU A 111 10.83 3.17 -12.24
N GLU A 112 10.93 3.97 -13.30
CA GLU A 112 10.68 3.55 -14.67
C GLU A 112 11.58 2.39 -15.11
N THR A 113 12.80 2.32 -14.57
CA THR A 113 13.74 1.22 -14.84
C THR A 113 13.32 -0.11 -14.21
N MET A 114 12.39 -0.09 -13.26
CA MET A 114 11.87 -1.28 -12.56
C MET A 114 10.46 -1.69 -13.02
N VAL A 115 9.87 -0.97 -13.96
CA VAL A 115 8.51 -1.24 -14.43
C VAL A 115 8.41 -2.63 -15.07
N CYS A 116 7.42 -3.42 -14.62
CA CYS A 116 7.09 -4.73 -15.16
C CYS A 116 5.69 -4.81 -15.80
N GLY A 117 4.82 -3.81 -15.54
CA GLY A 117 3.48 -3.82 -16.13
C GLY A 117 2.72 -2.53 -15.95
N THR A 118 1.61 -2.43 -16.67
CA THR A 118 0.64 -1.32 -16.59
C THR A 118 -0.71 -1.88 -16.18
N TRP A 119 -1.27 -1.35 -15.10
CA TRP A 119 -2.60 -1.72 -14.63
C TRP A 119 -3.65 -1.17 -15.57
N ARG A 120 -4.55 -2.04 -16.05
CA ARG A 120 -5.67 -1.71 -16.92
C ARG A 120 -6.97 -1.56 -16.13
N ARG A 121 -7.13 -2.37 -15.08
CA ARG A 121 -8.29 -2.34 -14.21
C ARG A 121 -7.91 -2.87 -12.83
N ILE A 122 -8.43 -2.24 -11.77
CA ILE A 122 -8.34 -2.75 -10.39
C ILE A 122 -9.70 -2.49 -9.73
N TRP A 123 -10.26 -3.53 -9.07
CA TRP A 123 -11.58 -3.44 -8.46
C TRP A 123 -11.72 -4.38 -7.27
N LEU A 124 -12.69 -4.13 -6.41
CA LEU A 124 -13.06 -5.07 -5.36
C LEU A 124 -13.99 -6.15 -5.94
N SER A 125 -13.67 -7.42 -5.66
CA SER A 125 -14.52 -8.54 -6.05
C SER A 125 -15.84 -8.53 -5.28
N GLN A 126 -16.92 -8.92 -5.95
CA GLN A 126 -18.20 -9.21 -5.28
C GLN A 126 -18.16 -10.56 -4.57
N GLU A 127 -17.34 -11.49 -5.04
CA GLU A 127 -17.10 -12.77 -4.41
C GLU A 127 -16.20 -12.60 -3.18
N ARG A 128 -16.56 -13.27 -2.10
CA ARG A 128 -15.76 -13.28 -0.89
C ARG A 128 -14.97 -14.57 -0.80
N LEU A 129 -13.70 -14.49 -0.51
CA LEU A 129 -12.85 -15.63 -0.22
C LEU A 129 -12.78 -15.85 1.30
N LYS A 130 -12.39 -17.05 1.71
CA LYS A 130 -12.06 -17.36 3.11
C LYS A 130 -10.56 -17.55 3.22
N ASP A 131 -9.95 -16.95 4.23
CA ASP A 131 -8.56 -17.22 4.57
C ASP A 131 -8.39 -18.61 5.21
N ALA A 132 -7.15 -19.00 5.48
CA ALA A 132 -6.85 -20.29 6.13
C ALA A 132 -7.50 -20.47 7.52
N LYS A 133 -7.90 -19.38 8.16
CA LYS A 133 -8.62 -19.35 9.44
C LYS A 133 -10.14 -19.30 9.28
N GLY A 134 -10.65 -19.39 8.03
CA GLY A 134 -12.07 -19.36 7.69
C GLY A 134 -12.71 -17.95 7.74
N ARG A 135 -11.92 -16.87 7.85
CA ARG A 135 -12.41 -15.49 7.90
C ARG A 135 -12.67 -14.99 6.49
N TYR A 136 -13.78 -14.28 6.30
CA TYR A 136 -14.11 -13.72 5.00
C TYR A 136 -13.26 -12.49 4.69
N ILE A 137 -12.69 -12.47 3.50
CA ILE A 137 -11.95 -11.35 2.91
C ILE A 137 -12.65 -10.87 1.65
N VAL A 138 -12.41 -9.63 1.28
CA VAL A 138 -12.85 -9.02 0.01
C VAL A 138 -11.64 -8.94 -0.91
N PRO A 139 -11.54 -9.80 -1.95
CA PRO A 139 -10.41 -9.79 -2.86
C PRO A 139 -10.33 -8.49 -3.64
N ILE A 140 -9.11 -7.99 -3.84
CA ILE A 140 -8.80 -6.97 -4.83
C ILE A 140 -8.35 -7.70 -6.09
N MET A 141 -9.10 -7.49 -7.16
CA MET A 141 -8.79 -8.03 -8.50
C MET A 141 -8.02 -7.01 -9.32
N GLY A 142 -7.08 -7.46 -10.12
CA GLY A 142 -6.32 -6.62 -11.02
C GLY A 142 -6.14 -7.23 -12.40
N THR A 143 -6.29 -6.42 -13.44
CA THR A 143 -5.93 -6.76 -14.83
C THR A 143 -4.70 -5.95 -15.21
N ILE A 144 -3.60 -6.62 -15.53
CA ILE A 144 -2.31 -6.02 -15.85
C ILE A 144 -1.85 -6.40 -17.26
N TYR A 145 -1.30 -5.43 -17.99
CA TYR A 145 -0.58 -5.64 -19.24
C TYR A 145 0.92 -5.64 -18.95
N PRO A 146 1.67 -6.73 -19.18
CA PRO A 146 3.11 -6.76 -19.04
C PRO A 146 3.77 -5.72 -19.94
N SER A 147 4.55 -4.80 -19.37
CA SER A 147 5.16 -3.69 -20.10
C SER A 147 6.38 -3.16 -19.33
N GLY A 148 7.17 -2.32 -19.98
CA GLY A 148 8.39 -1.77 -19.40
C GLY A 148 9.57 -2.76 -19.41
N PRO A 149 10.71 -2.41 -18.79
CA PRO A 149 11.94 -3.20 -18.81
C PRO A 149 11.77 -4.64 -18.33
N TYR A 150 10.91 -4.86 -17.32
CA TYR A 150 10.65 -6.20 -16.75
C TYR A 150 9.33 -6.84 -17.25
N GLY A 151 8.68 -6.25 -18.26
CA GLY A 151 7.42 -6.79 -18.80
C GLY A 151 7.55 -8.23 -19.31
N GLN A 152 8.65 -8.56 -19.97
CA GLN A 152 8.88 -9.92 -20.46
C GLN A 152 9.09 -10.92 -19.30
N ALA A 153 9.74 -10.51 -18.21
CA ALA A 153 9.91 -11.36 -17.03
C ALA A 153 8.56 -11.67 -16.39
N LEU A 154 7.71 -10.64 -16.20
CA LEU A 154 6.36 -10.82 -15.68
C LEU A 154 5.51 -11.73 -16.60
N LYS A 155 5.57 -11.50 -17.93
CA LYS A 155 4.87 -12.35 -18.90
C LYS A 155 5.32 -13.79 -18.80
N HIS A 156 6.63 -14.04 -18.75
CA HIS A 156 7.19 -15.37 -18.62
C HIS A 156 6.68 -16.08 -17.35
N ALA A 157 6.66 -15.38 -16.22
CA ALA A 157 6.16 -15.92 -14.97
C ALA A 157 4.65 -16.27 -15.03
N PHE A 158 3.84 -15.49 -15.74
CA PHE A 158 2.43 -15.82 -15.98
C PHE A 158 2.27 -17.09 -16.82
N ASP A 159 3.07 -17.22 -17.87
CA ASP A 159 3.01 -18.32 -18.84
C ASP A 159 3.69 -19.60 -18.31
N SER A 160 4.54 -19.48 -17.29
CA SER A 160 5.28 -20.60 -16.69
C SER A 160 4.42 -21.39 -15.72
N LYS A 161 4.42 -22.73 -15.82
CA LYS A 161 3.78 -23.61 -14.84
C LYS A 161 4.53 -23.69 -13.52
N GLY A 162 5.85 -23.51 -13.55
CA GLY A 162 6.72 -23.63 -12.38
C GLY A 162 6.94 -22.34 -11.60
N GLU A 163 6.41 -21.22 -12.08
CA GLU A 163 6.62 -19.92 -11.45
C GLU A 163 5.34 -19.35 -10.88
N GLN A 164 5.48 -18.74 -9.70
CA GLN A 164 4.41 -18.02 -9.04
C GLN A 164 4.40 -16.57 -9.49
N VAL A 165 3.21 -15.97 -9.60
CA VAL A 165 3.04 -14.52 -9.76
C VAL A 165 2.30 -13.99 -8.56
N CYS A 166 2.96 -13.20 -7.77
CA CYS A 166 2.45 -12.59 -6.56
C CYS A 166 2.46 -11.08 -6.68
N PHE A 167 1.43 -10.44 -6.12
CA PHE A 167 1.39 -9.00 -6.01
C PHE A 167 1.27 -8.58 -4.54
N SER A 168 1.81 -7.42 -4.24
CA SER A 168 1.67 -6.80 -2.93
C SER A 168 1.38 -5.31 -3.08
N VAL A 169 0.49 -4.81 -2.22
CA VAL A 169 0.11 -3.40 -2.23
C VAL A 169 1.25 -2.53 -1.72
N ARG A 170 1.54 -1.46 -2.44
CA ARG A 170 2.37 -0.35 -1.97
C ARG A 170 1.44 0.81 -1.65
N SER A 171 1.29 1.11 -0.37
CA SER A 171 0.27 2.04 0.11
C SER A 171 0.73 2.84 1.31
N PHE A 172 0.07 3.95 1.54
CA PHE A 172 0.13 4.69 2.80
C PHE A 172 -1.07 4.32 3.66
N THR A 173 -0.80 4.10 4.94
CA THR A 173 -1.83 3.69 5.89
C THR A 173 -1.80 4.57 7.13
N LYS A 174 -2.95 4.69 7.77
CA LYS A 174 -3.08 5.18 9.14
C LYS A 174 -3.30 3.99 10.05
N ASP A 175 -2.34 3.73 10.91
CA ASP A 175 -2.28 2.52 11.72
C ASP A 175 -2.77 2.77 13.13
N THR A 176 -3.61 1.87 13.64
CA THR A 176 -4.07 1.87 15.02
C THR A 176 -3.53 0.61 15.71
N PRO A 177 -2.69 0.74 16.76
CA PRO A 177 -2.14 -0.41 17.45
C PRO A 177 -3.23 -1.20 18.17
N ARG A 178 -3.07 -2.53 18.20
CA ARG A 178 -3.86 -3.48 18.98
C ARG A 178 -3.05 -3.95 20.20
N TYR A 179 -3.73 -4.44 21.22
CA TYR A 179 -3.12 -4.96 22.45
C TYR A 179 -2.19 -6.17 22.25
N ASN A 180 -2.36 -6.92 21.13
CA ASN A 180 -1.53 -8.08 20.78
C ASN A 180 -0.28 -7.73 19.94
N GLY A 181 0.05 -6.44 19.80
CA GLY A 181 1.21 -5.98 19.04
C GLY A 181 1.01 -5.89 17.53
N THR A 182 -0.20 -6.19 17.02
CA THR A 182 -0.56 -5.99 15.61
C THR A 182 -1.25 -4.66 15.39
N TYR A 183 -1.53 -4.29 14.13
CA TYR A 183 -2.16 -3.03 13.77
C TYR A 183 -3.46 -3.23 13.00
N ILE A 184 -4.38 -2.26 13.15
CA ILE A 184 -5.46 -2.04 12.17
C ILE A 184 -4.93 -1.02 11.18
N LYS A 185 -4.83 -1.40 9.92
CA LYS A 185 -4.34 -0.60 8.81
C LYS A 185 -5.51 0.00 8.04
N ARG A 186 -5.60 1.32 8.04
CA ARG A 186 -6.57 2.08 7.26
C ARG A 186 -5.87 2.66 6.05
N LEU A 187 -6.24 2.18 4.87
CA LEU A 187 -5.69 2.69 3.62
C LEU A 187 -6.01 4.17 3.44
N VAL A 188 -4.97 4.95 3.26
CA VAL A 188 -5.02 6.38 2.98
C VAL A 188 -4.89 6.61 1.49
N ASP A 189 -3.91 5.96 0.88
CA ASP A 189 -3.63 6.02 -0.54
C ASP A 189 -2.95 4.74 -1.02
N ILE A 190 -3.17 4.39 -2.27
CA ILE A 190 -2.48 3.28 -2.95
C ILE A 190 -1.54 3.87 -4.00
N VAL A 191 -0.24 3.65 -3.81
CA VAL A 191 0.77 4.00 -4.81
C VAL A 191 0.63 3.09 -6.02
N THR A 192 0.70 1.78 -5.80
CA THR A 192 0.51 0.75 -6.83
C THR A 192 0.40 -0.64 -6.18
N PHE A 193 0.32 -1.67 -7.01
CA PHE A 193 0.59 -3.06 -6.64
C PHE A 193 1.83 -3.51 -7.40
N ASP A 194 2.84 -3.99 -6.69
CA ASP A 194 4.11 -4.43 -7.26
C ASP A 194 4.16 -5.95 -7.40
N TYR A 195 4.87 -6.43 -8.43
CA TYR A 195 5.17 -7.85 -8.60
C TYR A 195 6.26 -8.25 -7.62
N VAL A 196 5.96 -9.18 -6.73
CA VAL A 196 6.82 -9.64 -5.64
C VAL A 196 6.96 -11.17 -5.67
N ASN A 197 7.97 -11.71 -4.98
CA ASN A 197 8.13 -13.16 -4.88
C ASN A 197 7.08 -13.79 -3.96
N GLU A 198 6.68 -13.07 -2.90
CA GLU A 198 5.67 -13.52 -1.94
C GLU A 198 4.69 -12.40 -1.63
N PRO A 199 3.37 -12.64 -1.62
CA PRO A 199 2.39 -11.59 -1.38
C PRO A 199 2.24 -11.28 0.12
N GLY A 200 1.99 -10.02 0.45
CA GLY A 200 1.70 -9.61 1.83
C GLY A 200 0.34 -10.13 2.33
N ILE A 201 -0.58 -10.42 1.41
CA ILE A 201 -1.88 -11.04 1.69
C ILE A 201 -1.96 -12.35 0.91
N TRP A 202 -2.16 -13.46 1.60
CA TRP A 202 -2.03 -14.83 1.11
C TRP A 202 -2.75 -15.13 -0.22
N ASN A 203 -3.84 -14.45 -0.52
CA ASN A 203 -4.63 -14.65 -1.74
C ASN A 203 -4.14 -13.84 -2.95
N ALA A 204 -3.13 -12.98 -2.79
CA ALA A 204 -2.60 -12.13 -3.85
C ALA A 204 -1.52 -12.85 -4.69
N GLU A 205 -1.80 -14.09 -5.05
CA GLU A 205 -0.89 -14.94 -5.81
C GLU A 205 -1.61 -15.77 -6.88
N LYS A 206 -0.86 -16.23 -7.88
CA LYS A 206 -1.39 -17.01 -9.00
C LYS A 206 -2.02 -18.32 -8.56
N LEU A 207 -1.50 -18.98 -7.55
CA LEU A 207 -1.88 -20.33 -7.13
C LEU A 207 -2.49 -20.42 -5.74
N LEU A 208 -2.83 -19.32 -5.11
CA LEU A 208 -3.44 -19.25 -3.78
C LEU A 208 -2.62 -19.97 -2.69
N SER A 209 -1.32 -19.74 -2.66
CA SER A 209 -0.43 -20.32 -1.63
C SER A 209 -0.23 -19.39 -0.44
N PRO A 210 -0.07 -19.93 0.78
CA PRO A 210 0.34 -19.13 1.93
C PRO A 210 1.69 -18.47 1.70
N SER A 211 1.84 -17.21 2.07
CA SER A 211 3.09 -16.48 1.96
C SER A 211 3.84 -16.39 3.30
N LEU A 212 5.14 -16.20 3.23
CA LEU A 212 6.05 -16.02 4.36
C LEU A 212 6.81 -14.70 4.21
N GLU A 213 6.10 -13.58 4.07
CA GLU A 213 6.74 -12.27 4.02
C GLU A 213 7.07 -11.72 5.39
N SER A 214 8.23 -11.09 5.54
CA SER A 214 8.51 -10.21 6.66
C SER A 214 8.35 -8.76 6.21
N LEU A 215 7.45 -8.03 6.85
CA LEU A 215 7.17 -6.63 6.59
C LEU A 215 7.92 -5.75 7.59
N GLU A 216 8.64 -4.74 7.08
CA GLU A 216 9.17 -3.68 7.93
C GLU A 216 8.19 -2.50 7.92
N HIS A 217 7.66 -2.18 9.09
CA HIS A 217 6.75 -1.06 9.30
C HIS A 217 7.56 0.22 9.55
N ILE A 218 7.36 1.24 8.70
CA ILE A 218 8.05 2.52 8.79
C ILE A 218 7.04 3.62 9.05
N THR A 219 7.28 4.39 10.13
CA THR A 219 6.46 5.55 10.48
C THR A 219 7.26 6.84 10.28
N VAL A 220 6.65 7.82 9.65
CA VAL A 220 7.21 9.15 9.42
C VAL A 220 6.21 10.23 9.82
N ASP A 221 6.73 11.36 10.29
CA ASP A 221 5.92 12.55 10.54
C ASP A 221 5.41 13.13 9.22
N ALA A 222 4.10 13.33 9.10
CA ALA A 222 3.45 13.73 7.86
C ALA A 222 3.89 15.12 7.39
N ASP A 223 4.04 16.09 8.30
CA ASP A 223 4.42 17.46 7.94
C ASP A 223 5.85 17.52 7.37
N ARG A 224 6.77 16.76 7.98
CA ARG A 224 8.15 16.66 7.50
C ARG A 224 8.23 15.93 6.16
N TYR A 225 7.41 14.90 5.97
CA TYR A 225 7.35 14.16 4.73
C TYR A 225 6.80 15.02 3.58
N LEU A 226 5.71 15.76 3.83
CA LEU A 226 5.16 16.71 2.85
C LEU A 226 6.16 17.76 2.40
N LYS A 227 6.92 18.36 3.34
CA LYS A 227 7.98 19.32 2.98
C LYS A 227 9.03 18.70 2.06
N LYS A 228 9.37 17.43 2.25
CA LYS A 228 10.31 16.74 1.38
C LYS A 228 9.74 16.52 -0.03
N LEU A 229 8.46 16.14 -0.13
CA LEU A 229 7.76 16.00 -1.41
C LEU A 229 7.63 17.37 -2.14
N ASP A 230 7.40 18.48 -1.41
CA ASP A 230 7.35 19.82 -1.99
C ASP A 230 8.65 20.23 -2.64
N ASN A 231 9.77 19.99 -1.99
CA ASN A 231 11.09 20.31 -2.51
C ASN A 231 11.40 19.53 -3.81
N LEU A 232 10.87 18.31 -3.93
CA LEU A 232 11.05 17.50 -5.15
C LEU A 232 10.14 17.96 -6.29
N ASN A 233 8.90 18.37 -6.00
CA ASN A 233 7.98 18.89 -7.02
C ASN A 233 8.49 20.18 -7.68
N GLN A 234 9.35 20.93 -7.00
CA GLN A 234 10.02 22.11 -7.62
C GLN A 234 11.07 21.71 -8.65
N VAL A 235 11.56 20.46 -8.60
CA VAL A 235 12.60 19.93 -9.47
C VAL A 235 12.04 19.00 -10.56
N SER A 236 10.98 18.25 -10.27
CA SER A 236 10.33 17.33 -11.20
C SER A 236 8.80 17.40 -11.06
N GLN A 237 8.07 17.65 -12.15
CA GLN A 237 6.59 17.63 -12.18
C GLN A 237 6.08 16.19 -12.29
N GLU A 238 6.45 15.32 -11.37
CA GLU A 238 6.00 13.93 -11.38
C GLU A 238 4.58 13.80 -10.79
N SER A 239 3.66 13.28 -11.59
CA SER A 239 2.23 13.14 -11.24
C SER A 239 2.00 12.29 -9.97
N ASP A 240 2.85 11.30 -9.73
CA ASP A 240 2.74 10.40 -8.57
C ASP A 240 3.04 11.11 -7.26
N ILE A 241 4.04 12.00 -7.26
CA ILE A 241 4.41 12.80 -6.08
C ILE A 241 3.31 13.81 -5.75
N ILE A 242 2.74 14.46 -6.77
CA ILE A 242 1.63 15.41 -6.61
C ILE A 242 0.44 14.71 -5.98
N HIS A 243 0.10 13.54 -6.48
CA HIS A 243 -1.02 12.75 -5.98
C HIS A 243 -0.86 12.33 -4.50
N VAL A 244 0.28 11.76 -4.13
CA VAL A 244 0.55 11.38 -2.73
C VAL A 244 0.47 12.59 -1.81
N LYS A 245 1.00 13.75 -2.24
CA LYS A 245 0.92 14.99 -1.49
C LYS A 245 -0.51 15.45 -1.26
N GLU A 246 -1.37 15.43 -2.29
CA GLU A 246 -2.78 15.83 -2.16
C GLU A 246 -3.53 14.93 -1.17
N SER A 247 -3.35 13.61 -1.25
CA SER A 247 -3.96 12.65 -0.33
C SER A 247 -3.54 12.89 1.13
N LEU A 248 -2.26 13.18 1.37
CA LEU A 248 -1.76 13.47 2.72
C LEU A 248 -2.27 14.80 3.26
N LEU A 249 -2.37 15.83 2.42
CA LEU A 249 -2.92 17.13 2.81
C LEU A 249 -4.40 17.04 3.20
N ASP A 250 -5.17 16.21 2.53
CA ASP A 250 -6.60 16.02 2.86
C ASP A 250 -6.78 15.35 4.23
N ILE A 251 -5.94 14.38 4.58
CA ILE A 251 -5.94 13.75 5.90
C ILE A 251 -5.61 14.75 6.99
N ILE A 252 -4.56 15.55 6.82
CA ILE A 252 -4.15 16.57 7.79
C ILE A 252 -5.25 17.60 8.00
N LYS A 253 -5.96 18.01 6.94
CA LYS A 253 -7.10 18.91 7.01
C LYS A 253 -8.28 18.30 7.76
N GLU A 254 -8.59 17.01 7.54
CA GLU A 254 -9.68 16.33 8.25
C GLU A 254 -9.40 16.20 9.74
N GLU A 255 -8.18 15.90 10.13
CA GLU A 255 -7.76 15.81 11.53
C GLU A 255 -7.77 17.17 12.25
N SER A 256 -7.59 18.26 11.51
CA SER A 256 -7.62 19.63 12.03
C SER A 256 -9.03 20.16 12.27
N LYS A 257 -10.08 19.48 11.81
CA LYS A 257 -11.47 19.87 12.06
C LYS A 257 -11.82 19.57 13.51
N PRO A 258 -12.38 20.55 14.28
CA PRO A 258 -12.81 20.29 15.66
C PRO A 258 -13.86 19.17 15.65
N ARG A 259 -13.59 18.09 16.38
CA ARG A 259 -14.59 17.02 16.58
C ARG A 259 -15.79 17.64 17.27
N LYS A 260 -16.95 17.64 16.59
CA LYS A 260 -18.24 17.97 17.23
C LYS A 260 -18.52 16.89 18.28
N VAL A 261 -18.27 17.22 19.54
CA VAL A 261 -18.68 16.38 20.67
C VAL A 261 -20.18 16.57 20.84
N TYR A 262 -20.97 15.60 20.41
CA TYR A 262 -22.38 15.57 20.74
C TYR A 262 -22.52 15.10 22.18
N PHE A 263 -22.77 16.03 23.10
CA PHE A 263 -23.24 15.66 24.43
C PHE A 263 -24.69 15.17 24.29
N SER A 264 -24.92 13.86 24.38
CA SER A 264 -26.25 13.33 24.65
C SER A 264 -26.63 13.77 26.06
N ARG A 265 -27.62 14.64 26.19
CA ARG A 265 -28.26 14.88 27.48
C ARG A 265 -29.04 13.61 27.84
N TRP A 266 -28.72 13.08 29.00
CA TRP A 266 -29.55 12.10 29.73
C TRP A 266 -30.77 12.79 30.29
#